data_8ebefae4e6b69ac5dd0661ef5cbe0fbc
#
_entry.id   8ebefae4e6b69ac5dd0661ef5cbe0fbc
#
_cell.length_a   1.000
_cell.length_b   1.000
_cell.length_c   1.000
_cell.angle_alpha   90.00
_cell.angle_beta   90.00
_cell.angle_gamma   90.00
#
_symmetry.space_group_name_H-M   'P 1'
#
loop_
_entity.id
_entity.type
_entity.pdbx_description
1 polymer ?
#
loop_
_entity_poly.entity_id
_entity_poly.type
_entity_poly.pdbx_seq_one_letter_code
_entity_poly.pdbx_strand_id
1 'polypeptide(L)'
;NILSVAAVAFTGRTLWETEIARSSAQMGGGFVMPTALFEVNGSLVLTYAAMAYDSGYSGKNYAVKLDPADGAVKGSFSLSDTGLLAASPGPDGFYVAGYVRESLANPLQGEQDPYIAYFRLDGTRVWQKQDGVDEGSNYPNLQEVALPATDPWGYLYVIGLRGGQPFQAKYTPQGEELYSSPLPQNISLGLEETTLALGKVAAWDPEGVYLISPKDGMVYRMAP
;
A
#
# COMPACT_ATOMS: atom_id res chain seq x y z
N ASN A 1 1.39 6.29 20.88
CA ASN A 1 1.81 5.25 19.96
C ASN A 1 3.10 5.69 19.25
N ILE A 2 4.10 4.81 19.21
CA ILE A 2 5.41 5.07 18.62
C ILE A 2 5.62 4.02 17.54
N LEU A 3 6.09 4.44 16.37
CA LEU A 3 6.56 3.57 15.30
C LEU A 3 8.09 3.61 15.29
N SER A 4 8.72 2.47 15.53
CA SER A 4 10.17 2.29 15.43
C SER A 4 10.50 1.17 14.44
N VAL A 5 11.69 1.23 13.87
CA VAL A 5 12.30 0.15 13.07
C VAL A 5 13.59 -0.26 13.74
N ALA A 6 13.82 -1.55 13.85
CA ALA A 6 15.05 -2.10 14.43
C ALA A 6 15.63 -3.20 13.55
N ALA A 7 16.96 -3.26 13.45
CA ALA A 7 17.67 -4.42 12.95
C ALA A 7 18.13 -5.30 14.12
N VAL A 8 17.86 -6.60 14.00
CA VAL A 8 18.20 -7.58 15.02
C VAL A 8 19.06 -8.66 14.40
N ALA A 9 20.20 -8.97 15.00
CA ALA A 9 21.05 -10.09 14.61
C ALA A 9 20.35 -11.42 14.89
N PHE A 10 20.75 -12.50 14.22
CA PHE A 10 20.24 -13.85 14.49
C PHE A 10 20.41 -14.31 15.96
N THR A 11 21.34 -13.70 16.68
CA THR A 11 21.57 -13.92 18.12
C THR A 11 20.56 -13.22 19.02
N GLY A 12 19.62 -12.44 18.45
CA GLY A 12 18.66 -11.63 19.19
C GLY A 12 19.20 -10.27 19.66
N ARG A 13 20.47 -9.94 19.37
CA ARG A 13 21.03 -8.64 19.73
C ARG A 13 20.53 -7.56 18.78
N THR A 14 19.97 -6.46 19.31
CA THR A 14 19.65 -5.27 18.52
C THR A 14 20.94 -4.65 17.99
N LEU A 15 21.02 -4.45 16.69
CA LEU A 15 22.12 -3.79 15.99
C LEU A 15 21.92 -2.29 16.00
N TRP A 16 20.72 -1.86 15.63
CA TRP A 16 20.25 -0.46 15.72
C TRP A 16 18.73 -0.42 15.87
N GLU A 17 18.22 0.70 16.38
CA GLU A 17 16.80 1.02 16.47
C GLU A 17 16.61 2.52 16.15
N THR A 18 15.60 2.84 15.35
CA THR A 18 15.28 4.21 14.93
C THR A 18 13.80 4.49 15.15
N GLU A 19 13.47 5.51 15.92
CA GLU A 19 12.10 6.03 16.03
C GLU A 19 11.78 6.81 14.75
N ILE A 20 10.68 6.43 14.10
CA ILE A 20 10.26 7.01 12.81
C ILE A 20 9.16 8.04 13.02
N ALA A 21 8.16 7.71 13.83
CA ALA A 21 7.02 8.57 14.05
C ALA A 21 6.40 8.32 15.43
N ARG A 22 5.74 9.35 15.94
CA ARG A 22 5.01 9.30 17.20
C ARG A 22 3.65 9.94 17.02
N SER A 23 2.58 9.26 17.41
CA SER A 23 1.27 9.90 17.51
C SER A 23 1.27 10.88 18.68
N SER A 24 0.82 12.10 18.45
CA SER A 24 0.64 13.10 19.50
C SER A 24 -0.80 13.10 20.01
N ALA A 25 -0.99 13.49 21.26
CA ALA A 25 -2.33 13.74 21.82
C ALA A 25 -3.10 14.84 21.04
N GLN A 26 -2.39 15.68 20.28
CA GLN A 26 -2.97 16.71 19.40
C GLN A 26 -3.66 16.12 18.15
N MET A 27 -3.44 14.85 17.84
CA MET A 27 -4.12 14.13 16.75
C MET A 27 -5.46 13.50 17.18
N GLY A 28 -6.10 14.00 18.24
CA GLY A 28 -7.42 13.48 18.65
C GLY A 28 -7.45 11.98 19.00
N GLY A 29 -6.30 11.41 19.43
CA GLY A 29 -6.21 9.97 19.72
C GLY A 29 -5.75 9.09 18.54
N GLY A 30 -5.21 9.68 17.48
CA GLY A 30 -4.72 8.96 16.29
C GLY A 30 -3.58 7.97 16.55
N PHE A 31 -3.31 7.12 15.59
CA PHE A 31 -2.23 6.13 15.64
C PHE A 31 -1.37 6.17 14.38
N VAL A 32 -0.14 5.67 14.49
CA VAL A 32 0.76 5.43 13.35
C VAL A 32 0.85 3.94 13.11
N MET A 33 0.80 3.53 11.84
CA MET A 33 0.69 2.15 11.43
C MET A 33 1.63 1.87 10.26
N PRO A 34 2.59 0.94 10.40
CA PRO A 34 3.43 0.55 9.27
C PRO A 34 2.59 -0.17 8.22
N THR A 35 2.86 0.08 6.95
CA THR A 35 2.16 -0.56 5.83
C THR A 35 3.08 -1.44 4.98
N ALA A 36 4.38 -1.13 4.90
CA ALA A 36 5.36 -2.01 4.29
C ALA A 36 6.79 -1.65 4.74
N LEU A 37 7.68 -2.66 4.71
CA LEU A 37 9.13 -2.49 4.86
C LEU A 37 9.82 -3.38 3.83
N PHE A 38 10.69 -2.81 3.01
CA PHE A 38 11.40 -3.51 1.95
C PHE A 38 12.71 -2.82 1.61
N GLU A 39 13.57 -3.51 0.86
CA GLU A 39 14.82 -2.96 0.34
C GLU A 39 14.68 -2.59 -1.14
N VAL A 40 15.22 -1.44 -1.53
CA VAL A 40 15.38 -1.01 -2.91
C VAL A 40 16.72 -0.31 -3.05
N ASN A 41 17.58 -0.80 -3.97
CA ASN A 41 18.87 -0.20 -4.30
C ASN A 41 19.73 0.12 -3.07
N GLY A 42 19.83 -0.83 -2.13
CA GLY A 42 20.64 -0.69 -0.92
C GLY A 42 20.07 0.29 0.12
N SER A 43 18.82 0.70 -0.01
CA SER A 43 18.11 1.50 0.99
C SER A 43 16.92 0.73 1.54
N LEU A 44 16.67 0.81 2.84
CA LEU A 44 15.42 0.36 3.42
C LEU A 44 14.36 1.45 3.22
N VAL A 45 13.18 1.05 2.79
CA VAL A 45 12.01 1.93 2.67
C VAL A 45 10.93 1.40 3.59
N LEU A 46 10.53 2.23 4.55
CA LEU A 46 9.35 2.02 5.38
C LEU A 46 8.23 2.91 4.88
N THR A 47 7.08 2.35 4.60
CA THR A 47 5.85 3.12 4.42
C THR A 47 4.95 2.98 5.64
N TYR A 48 4.24 4.06 5.99
CA TYR A 48 3.32 4.07 7.11
C TYR A 48 2.19 5.07 6.91
N ALA A 49 1.07 4.82 7.58
CA ALA A 49 -0.04 5.75 7.69
C ALA A 49 -0.08 6.38 9.09
N ALA A 50 -0.35 7.69 9.13
CA ALA A 50 -0.73 8.40 10.33
C ALA A 50 -2.23 8.67 10.28
N MET A 51 -2.98 7.99 11.14
CA MET A 51 -4.44 8.03 11.20
C MET A 51 -4.90 8.98 12.30
N ALA A 52 -5.89 9.83 12.03
CA ALA A 52 -6.55 10.67 13.00
C ALA A 52 -8.03 10.29 13.15
N TYR A 53 -8.58 10.40 14.38
CA TYR A 53 -9.97 10.02 14.65
C TYR A 53 -10.96 11.20 14.59
N ASP A 54 -10.47 12.44 14.51
CA ASP A 54 -11.23 13.66 14.76
C ASP A 54 -12.22 14.07 13.65
N SER A 55 -12.15 13.49 12.46
CA SER A 55 -13.02 13.85 11.32
C SER A 55 -13.34 12.71 10.35
N GLY A 56 -13.36 11.48 10.85
CA GLY A 56 -13.65 10.30 10.03
C GLY A 56 -12.44 9.83 9.23
N TYR A 57 -11.61 8.99 9.83
CA TYR A 57 -10.54 8.17 9.22
C TYR A 57 -9.74 8.86 8.09
N SER A 58 -9.22 10.06 8.35
CA SER A 58 -8.25 10.66 7.43
C SER A 58 -6.86 10.09 7.73
N GLY A 59 -6.32 9.33 6.79
CA GLY A 59 -4.95 8.80 6.88
C GLY A 59 -4.01 9.60 5.99
N LYS A 60 -2.91 10.10 6.54
CA LYS A 60 -1.78 10.61 5.76
C LYS A 60 -0.76 9.49 5.61
N ASN A 61 -0.28 9.30 4.40
CA ASN A 61 0.66 8.24 4.08
C ASN A 61 2.04 8.81 3.83
N TYR A 62 3.04 8.16 4.40
CA TYR A 62 4.43 8.59 4.35
C TYR A 62 5.35 7.44 3.93
N ALA A 63 6.49 7.80 3.35
CA ALA A 63 7.63 6.91 3.19
C ALA A 63 8.86 7.51 3.86
N VAL A 64 9.65 6.64 4.48
CA VAL A 64 10.95 6.98 5.08
C VAL A 64 12.00 6.06 4.49
N LYS A 65 13.07 6.67 4.00
CA LYS A 65 14.27 5.99 3.51
C LYS A 65 15.28 5.90 4.63
N LEU A 66 15.78 4.70 4.92
CA LEU A 66 16.76 4.42 5.96
C LEU A 66 18.01 3.79 5.37
N ASP A 67 19.14 4.07 6.00
CA ASP A 67 20.36 3.32 5.79
C ASP A 67 20.25 1.95 6.48
N PRO A 68 20.43 0.83 5.76
CA PRO A 68 20.34 -0.48 6.38
C PRO A 68 21.50 -0.77 7.37
N ALA A 69 22.63 -0.07 7.28
CA ALA A 69 23.80 -0.32 8.13
C ALA A 69 23.61 0.18 9.57
N ASP A 70 22.98 1.35 9.72
CA ASP A 70 22.88 2.04 11.03
C ASP A 70 21.47 2.56 11.35
N GLY A 71 20.51 2.37 10.44
CA GLY A 71 19.13 2.84 10.59
C GLY A 71 18.96 4.36 10.44
N ALA A 72 19.99 5.08 9.99
CA ALA A 72 19.90 6.53 9.82
C ALA A 72 18.84 6.93 8.79
N VAL A 73 17.99 7.90 9.13
CA VAL A 73 17.00 8.46 8.22
C VAL A 73 17.69 9.27 7.14
N LYS A 74 17.59 8.85 5.88
CA LYS A 74 18.15 9.52 4.69
C LYS A 74 17.13 10.38 3.94
N GLY A 75 15.84 10.23 4.23
CA GLY A 75 14.78 11.03 3.64
C GLY A 75 13.41 10.62 4.15
N SER A 76 12.46 11.56 4.11
CA SER A 76 11.07 11.32 4.44
C SER A 76 10.20 12.18 3.52
N PHE A 77 9.11 11.63 3.02
CA PHE A 77 8.19 12.33 2.11
C PHE A 77 6.77 11.81 2.22
N SER A 78 5.80 12.68 1.91
CA SER A 78 4.38 12.34 1.87
C SER A 78 4.06 11.60 0.57
N LEU A 79 3.24 10.54 0.68
CA LEU A 79 2.74 9.77 -0.46
C LEU A 79 1.33 10.21 -0.85
N SER A 80 0.49 10.49 0.14
CA SER A 80 -0.89 10.93 -0.03
C SER A 80 -1.38 11.57 1.27
N ASP A 81 -2.25 12.56 1.16
CA ASP A 81 -2.90 13.20 2.31
C ASP A 81 -4.21 12.50 2.72
N THR A 82 -4.67 11.51 1.94
CA THR A 82 -5.92 10.78 2.20
C THR A 82 -5.76 9.29 1.92
N GLY A 83 -6.59 8.48 2.57
CA GLY A 83 -6.63 7.04 2.31
C GLY A 83 -5.60 6.21 3.07
N LEU A 84 -5.45 4.97 2.64
CA LEU A 84 -4.48 4.01 3.18
C LEU A 84 -3.77 3.30 2.02
N LEU A 85 -2.43 3.30 2.04
CA LEU A 85 -1.61 2.77 0.97
C LEU A 85 -0.67 1.67 1.51
N ALA A 86 -0.69 0.51 0.84
CA ALA A 86 0.37 -0.49 0.94
C ALA A 86 1.46 -0.19 -0.09
N ALA A 87 2.64 -0.82 0.04
CA ALA A 87 3.73 -0.60 -0.90
C ALA A 87 4.46 -1.89 -1.26
N SER A 88 5.13 -1.87 -2.42
CA SER A 88 5.94 -2.95 -2.95
C SER A 88 7.17 -2.38 -3.66
N PRO A 89 8.34 -3.04 -3.60
CA PRO A 89 9.54 -2.55 -4.28
C PRO A 89 9.34 -2.46 -5.79
N GLY A 90 10.00 -1.50 -6.44
CA GLY A 90 10.06 -1.36 -7.89
C GLY A 90 11.52 -1.30 -8.37
N PRO A 91 11.78 -1.13 -9.67
CA PRO A 91 13.14 -1.23 -10.23
C PRO A 91 14.12 -0.20 -9.67
N ASP A 92 13.71 1.05 -9.51
CA ASP A 92 14.51 2.18 -9.01
C ASP A 92 13.76 3.04 -7.98
N GLY A 93 12.69 2.48 -7.43
CA GLY A 93 11.78 3.13 -6.51
C GLY A 93 10.81 2.13 -5.91
N PHE A 94 9.55 2.54 -5.73
CA PHE A 94 8.54 1.65 -5.18
C PHE A 94 7.14 2.04 -5.66
N TYR A 95 6.29 1.04 -5.72
CA TYR A 95 4.87 1.21 -5.97
C TYR A 95 4.13 1.38 -4.65
N VAL A 96 3.08 2.18 -4.70
CA VAL A 96 2.05 2.22 -3.67
C VAL A 96 0.71 1.87 -4.30
N ALA A 97 -0.12 1.16 -3.57
CA ALA A 97 -1.49 0.89 -3.95
C ALA A 97 -2.36 0.82 -2.69
N GLY A 98 -3.62 1.17 -2.85
CA GLY A 98 -4.57 1.23 -1.75
C GLY A 98 -5.86 1.89 -2.19
N TYR A 99 -6.36 2.76 -1.35
CA TYR A 99 -7.48 3.63 -1.68
C TYR A 99 -7.17 5.08 -1.28
N VAL A 100 -7.80 6.00 -1.95
CA VAL A 100 -7.87 7.42 -1.58
C VAL A 100 -9.33 7.83 -1.44
N ARG A 101 -9.61 8.78 -0.55
CA ARG A 101 -10.98 9.21 -0.25
C ARG A 101 -11.43 10.44 -1.04
N GLU A 102 -10.53 11.05 -1.78
CA GLU A 102 -10.85 12.20 -2.63
C GLU A 102 -10.59 11.82 -4.08
N SER A 103 -11.64 11.78 -4.87
CA SER A 103 -11.50 11.64 -6.31
C SER A 103 -10.76 12.86 -6.88
N LEU A 104 -9.76 12.63 -7.72
CA LEU A 104 -9.12 13.69 -8.50
C LEU A 104 -10.13 14.42 -9.41
N ALA A 105 -11.24 13.75 -9.76
CA ALA A 105 -12.29 14.27 -10.62
C ALA A 105 -13.50 14.84 -9.85
N ASN A 106 -13.76 14.37 -8.63
CA ASN A 106 -14.91 14.82 -7.85
C ASN A 106 -14.59 14.81 -6.33
N PRO A 107 -14.35 15.96 -5.71
CA PRO A 107 -14.03 16.05 -4.28
C PRO A 107 -15.23 15.79 -3.37
N LEU A 108 -16.36 15.30 -3.90
CA LEU A 108 -17.58 15.11 -3.15
C LEU A 108 -17.65 13.74 -2.49
N GLN A 109 -17.41 13.75 -1.18
CA GLN A 109 -18.04 12.86 -0.22
C GLN A 109 -17.60 11.39 -0.19
N GLY A 110 -16.45 11.12 0.38
CA GLY A 110 -16.27 9.88 1.15
C GLY A 110 -16.14 8.58 0.36
N GLU A 111 -16.17 8.62 -0.96
CA GLU A 111 -15.93 7.46 -1.80
C GLU A 111 -14.46 7.05 -1.74
N GLN A 112 -14.23 5.75 -1.69
CA GLN A 112 -12.88 5.18 -1.71
C GLN A 112 -12.60 4.71 -3.13
N ASP A 113 -11.66 5.38 -3.80
CA ASP A 113 -11.20 4.97 -5.14
C ASP A 113 -9.91 4.14 -5.03
N PRO A 114 -9.76 3.06 -5.80
CA PRO A 114 -8.49 2.37 -5.91
C PRO A 114 -7.42 3.33 -6.43
N TYR A 115 -6.32 3.37 -5.74
CA TYR A 115 -5.20 4.26 -6.08
C TYR A 115 -3.94 3.45 -6.25
N ILE A 116 -3.18 3.75 -7.30
CA ILE A 116 -1.91 3.14 -7.63
C ILE A 116 -0.94 4.24 -8.07
N ALA A 117 0.29 4.24 -7.56
CA ALA A 117 1.31 5.17 -8.02
C ALA A 117 2.72 4.56 -7.93
N TYR A 118 3.64 5.13 -8.69
CA TYR A 118 5.06 4.83 -8.63
C TYR A 118 5.86 6.05 -8.16
N PHE A 119 6.71 5.84 -7.17
CA PHE A 119 7.58 6.84 -6.59
C PHE A 119 9.05 6.44 -6.72
N ARG A 120 9.91 7.41 -7.02
CA ARG A 120 11.35 7.26 -6.86
C ARG A 120 11.77 7.36 -5.40
N LEU A 121 13.00 6.94 -5.09
CA LEU A 121 13.57 7.00 -3.73
C LEU A 121 13.83 8.42 -3.22
N ASP A 122 13.65 9.45 -4.04
CA ASP A 122 13.70 10.86 -3.65
C ASP A 122 12.32 11.46 -3.33
N GLY A 123 11.25 10.64 -3.45
CA GLY A 123 9.87 11.05 -3.24
C GLY A 123 9.18 11.62 -4.47
N THR A 124 9.87 11.68 -5.62
CA THR A 124 9.24 12.12 -6.87
C THR A 124 8.23 11.08 -7.35
N ARG A 125 6.97 11.48 -7.47
CA ARG A 125 5.94 10.66 -8.08
C ARG A 125 6.09 10.66 -9.60
N VAL A 126 6.33 9.47 -10.17
CA VAL A 126 6.57 9.30 -11.61
C VAL A 126 5.24 9.22 -12.37
N TRP A 127 4.33 8.41 -11.86
CA TRP A 127 2.98 8.27 -12.40
C TRP A 127 1.99 7.85 -11.30
N GLN A 128 0.72 8.05 -11.57
CA GLN A 128 -0.39 7.57 -10.73
C GLN A 128 -1.60 7.20 -11.57
N LYS A 129 -2.42 6.33 -11.02
CA LYS A 129 -3.76 5.99 -11.51
C LYS A 129 -4.73 6.00 -10.34
N GLN A 130 -5.89 6.53 -10.60
CA GLN A 130 -7.05 6.47 -9.72
C GLN A 130 -8.22 6.08 -10.61
N ASP A 131 -8.85 4.99 -10.29
CA ASP A 131 -9.78 4.32 -11.20
C ASP A 131 -11.02 3.87 -10.45
N GLY A 132 -11.67 4.84 -9.80
CA GLY A 132 -12.95 4.65 -9.14
C GLY A 132 -14.09 4.57 -10.14
N VAL A 133 -15.10 3.79 -9.83
CA VAL A 133 -16.39 3.82 -10.51
C VAL A 133 -17.25 4.85 -9.79
N ASP A 134 -17.65 5.91 -10.49
CA ASP A 134 -18.63 6.88 -9.95
C ASP A 134 -20.00 6.19 -9.87
N GLU A 135 -20.30 5.61 -8.72
CA GLU A 135 -21.58 4.91 -8.48
C GLU A 135 -22.68 5.84 -7.97
N GLY A 136 -22.39 7.14 -7.90
CA GLY A 136 -23.31 8.15 -7.37
C GLY A 136 -23.54 7.99 -5.87
N SER A 137 -24.15 8.97 -5.26
CA SER A 137 -24.35 9.11 -3.80
C SER A 137 -25.19 8.01 -3.11
N ASN A 138 -25.57 6.97 -3.82
CA ASN A 138 -26.47 5.91 -3.29
C ASN A 138 -25.74 4.71 -2.67
N TYR A 139 -24.41 4.61 -2.82
CA TYR A 139 -23.62 3.49 -2.28
C TYR A 139 -22.40 3.96 -1.48
N PRO A 140 -22.61 4.61 -0.32
CA PRO A 140 -21.50 5.15 0.47
C PRO A 140 -20.56 4.10 1.09
N ASN A 141 -20.80 2.82 0.82
CA ASN A 141 -20.10 1.70 1.48
C ASN A 141 -19.37 0.75 0.51
N LEU A 142 -19.27 1.07 -0.78
CA LEU A 142 -18.46 0.25 -1.67
C LEU A 142 -16.99 0.54 -1.38
N GLN A 143 -16.33 -0.42 -0.78
CA GLN A 143 -14.91 -0.37 -0.55
C GLN A 143 -14.20 -0.66 -1.88
N GLU A 144 -13.51 0.34 -2.38
CA GLU A 144 -12.60 0.21 -3.50
C GLU A 144 -11.17 0.27 -2.96
N VAL A 145 -10.37 -0.71 -3.31
CA VAL A 145 -9.01 -0.84 -2.77
C VAL A 145 -8.13 -1.62 -3.73
N ALA A 146 -6.85 -1.29 -3.73
CA ALA A 146 -5.83 -2.00 -4.49
C ALA A 146 -4.68 -2.43 -3.57
N LEU A 147 -4.09 -3.59 -3.85
CA LEU A 147 -2.92 -4.12 -3.14
C LEU A 147 -1.82 -4.46 -4.13
N PRO A 148 -0.59 -3.98 -3.91
CA PRO A 148 0.51 -4.17 -4.85
C PRO A 148 1.31 -5.44 -4.54
N ALA A 149 1.73 -6.13 -5.60
CA ALA A 149 2.82 -7.08 -5.58
C ALA A 149 3.70 -6.86 -6.81
N THR A 150 5.00 -7.08 -6.71
CA THR A 150 5.93 -6.88 -7.82
C THR A 150 6.72 -8.13 -8.10
N ASP A 151 6.99 -8.38 -9.39
CA ASP A 151 7.92 -9.40 -9.82
C ASP A 151 9.36 -8.84 -9.91
N PRO A 152 10.40 -9.69 -10.04
CA PRO A 152 11.79 -9.25 -10.15
C PRO A 152 12.12 -8.43 -11.40
N TRP A 153 11.26 -8.43 -12.41
CA TRP A 153 11.42 -7.60 -13.61
C TRP A 153 10.78 -6.22 -13.45
N GLY A 154 10.14 -5.97 -12.30
CA GLY A 154 9.55 -4.69 -11.95
C GLY A 154 8.12 -4.48 -12.45
N TYR A 155 7.45 -5.51 -12.97
CA TYR A 155 6.02 -5.41 -13.26
C TYR A 155 5.21 -5.38 -11.96
N LEU A 156 4.23 -4.51 -11.94
CA LEU A 156 3.29 -4.39 -10.82
C LEU A 156 2.05 -5.26 -11.09
N TYR A 157 1.75 -6.12 -10.15
CA TYR A 157 0.48 -6.83 -10.07
C TYR A 157 -0.38 -6.15 -9.00
N VAL A 158 -1.63 -5.92 -9.33
CA VAL A 158 -2.61 -5.31 -8.43
C VAL A 158 -3.78 -6.26 -8.27
N ILE A 159 -4.19 -6.44 -7.03
CA ILE A 159 -5.38 -7.17 -6.66
C ILE A 159 -6.21 -6.27 -5.79
N GLY A 160 -7.51 -6.21 -6.02
CA GLY A 160 -8.34 -5.29 -5.28
C GLY A 160 -9.82 -5.45 -5.49
N LEU A 161 -10.55 -4.44 -5.06
CA LEU A 161 -11.98 -4.27 -5.29
C LEU A 161 -12.19 -3.01 -6.13
N ARG A 162 -13.00 -3.10 -7.16
CA ARG A 162 -13.46 -2.00 -8.00
C ARG A 162 -14.98 -2.14 -8.19
N GLY A 163 -15.74 -1.13 -7.80
CA GLY A 163 -17.21 -1.24 -7.76
C GLY A 163 -17.69 -2.43 -6.93
N GLY A 164 -17.03 -2.73 -5.82
CA GLY A 164 -17.33 -3.90 -4.98
C GLY A 164 -16.99 -5.27 -5.60
N GLN A 165 -16.43 -5.29 -6.83
CA GLN A 165 -16.08 -6.53 -7.53
C GLN A 165 -14.58 -6.81 -7.41
N PRO A 166 -14.18 -8.04 -7.06
CA PRO A 166 -12.77 -8.42 -7.05
C PRO A 166 -12.17 -8.32 -8.44
N PHE A 167 -11.00 -7.68 -8.54
CA PHE A 167 -10.27 -7.56 -9.81
C PHE A 167 -8.78 -7.85 -9.63
N GLN A 168 -8.12 -8.11 -10.75
CA GLN A 168 -6.67 -8.15 -10.88
C GLN A 168 -6.23 -7.33 -12.08
N ALA A 169 -5.04 -6.74 -11.98
CA ALA A 169 -4.43 -6.01 -13.08
C ALA A 169 -2.90 -6.17 -13.07
N LYS A 170 -2.27 -5.98 -14.23
CA LYS A 170 -0.81 -5.96 -14.37
C LYS A 170 -0.38 -4.71 -15.11
N TYR A 171 0.67 -4.06 -14.60
CA TYR A 171 1.22 -2.83 -15.15
C TYR A 171 2.71 -2.97 -15.43
N THR A 172 3.17 -2.29 -16.49
CA THR A 172 4.59 -2.08 -16.72
C THR A 172 5.19 -1.14 -15.67
N PRO A 173 6.53 -1.09 -15.52
CA PRO A 173 7.18 -0.09 -14.68
C PRO A 173 6.84 1.37 -15.06
N GLN A 174 6.44 1.62 -16.31
CA GLN A 174 6.05 2.92 -16.82
C GLN A 174 4.56 3.25 -16.55
N GLY A 175 3.81 2.32 -15.94
CA GLY A 175 2.39 2.49 -15.61
C GLY A 175 1.43 2.16 -16.75
N GLU A 176 1.90 1.50 -17.81
CA GLU A 176 1.03 0.99 -18.87
C GLU A 176 0.31 -0.26 -18.36
N GLU A 177 -1.01 -0.31 -18.50
CA GLU A 177 -1.80 -1.48 -18.16
C GLU A 177 -1.66 -2.54 -19.25
N LEU A 178 -1.15 -3.70 -18.88
CA LEU A 178 -1.02 -4.86 -19.78
C LEU A 178 -2.30 -5.67 -19.83
N TYR A 179 -2.95 -5.83 -18.70
CA TYR A 179 -4.30 -6.39 -18.59
C TYR A 179 -4.99 -5.97 -17.30
N SER A 180 -6.31 -5.99 -17.33
CA SER A 180 -7.18 -5.93 -16.15
C SER A 180 -8.36 -6.88 -16.36
N SER A 181 -8.71 -7.63 -15.33
CA SER A 181 -9.83 -8.57 -15.40
C SER A 181 -10.46 -8.80 -14.04
N PRO A 182 -11.77 -9.13 -13.99
CA PRO A 182 -12.39 -9.61 -12.78
C PRO A 182 -11.69 -10.87 -12.26
N LEU A 183 -11.59 -11.02 -10.96
CA LEU A 183 -11.25 -12.29 -10.34
C LEU A 183 -12.46 -13.23 -10.36
N PRO A 184 -12.23 -14.57 -10.31
CA PRO A 184 -13.32 -15.52 -10.16
C PRO A 184 -14.21 -15.20 -8.97
N GLN A 185 -15.55 -15.30 -9.13
CA GLN A 185 -16.53 -14.92 -8.11
C GLN A 185 -16.42 -15.69 -6.78
N ASN A 186 -15.77 -16.84 -6.78
CA ASN A 186 -15.51 -17.63 -5.58
C ASN A 186 -14.33 -17.10 -4.73
N ILE A 187 -13.57 -16.12 -5.24
CA ILE A 187 -12.48 -15.50 -4.50
C ILE A 187 -13.05 -14.34 -3.67
N SER A 188 -13.01 -14.49 -2.36
CA SER A 188 -13.36 -13.42 -1.43
C SER A 188 -12.08 -12.83 -0.86
N LEU A 189 -11.78 -11.59 -1.20
CA LEU A 189 -10.54 -10.94 -0.78
C LEU A 189 -10.56 -10.54 0.70
N GLY A 190 -11.75 -10.31 1.30
CA GLY A 190 -11.84 -9.82 2.68
C GLY A 190 -11.04 -8.54 2.90
N LEU A 191 -10.97 -7.69 1.88
CA LEU A 191 -10.16 -6.46 1.88
C LEU A 191 -10.85 -5.39 2.72
N GLU A 192 -10.80 -5.55 4.02
CA GLU A 192 -11.14 -4.49 4.97
C GLU A 192 -9.91 -3.59 5.18
N GLU A 193 -10.11 -2.38 5.70
CA GLU A 193 -9.03 -1.43 5.98
C GLU A 193 -7.88 -2.04 6.80
N THR A 194 -8.18 -2.96 7.69
CA THR A 194 -7.21 -3.69 8.50
C THR A 194 -6.29 -4.62 7.68
N THR A 195 -6.74 -5.10 6.53
CA THR A 195 -5.96 -6.02 5.68
C THR A 195 -4.79 -5.29 5.00
N LEU A 196 -4.98 -4.04 4.58
CA LEU A 196 -3.91 -3.21 4.04
C LEU A 196 -2.78 -2.97 5.05
N ALA A 197 -3.16 -2.91 6.33
CA ALA A 197 -2.23 -2.67 7.43
C ALA A 197 -1.42 -3.90 7.85
N LEU A 198 -1.95 -5.10 7.64
CA LEU A 198 -1.41 -6.32 8.22
C LEU A 198 -0.44 -7.08 7.30
N GLY A 199 -0.16 -6.59 6.08
CA GLY A 199 0.90 -7.16 5.27
C GLY A 199 0.52 -7.54 3.85
N LYS A 200 1.39 -8.30 3.21
CA LYS A 200 1.27 -8.72 1.82
C LYS A 200 0.18 -9.77 1.68
N VAL A 201 -0.86 -9.45 0.93
CA VAL A 201 -1.85 -10.45 0.49
C VAL A 201 -1.42 -11.16 -0.79
N ALA A 202 -0.34 -10.71 -1.42
CA ALA A 202 0.22 -11.31 -2.62
C ALA A 202 1.72 -11.53 -2.48
N ALA A 203 2.20 -12.66 -3.01
CA ALA A 203 3.60 -13.02 -3.17
C ALA A 203 3.84 -13.46 -4.61
N TRP A 204 5.08 -13.40 -5.06
CA TRP A 204 5.46 -13.76 -6.40
C TRP A 204 6.51 -14.89 -6.38
N ASP A 205 6.44 -15.78 -7.38
CA ASP A 205 7.49 -16.70 -7.77
C ASP A 205 7.55 -16.82 -9.32
N PRO A 206 8.55 -17.55 -9.90
CA PRO A 206 8.68 -17.69 -11.35
C PRO A 206 7.45 -18.28 -12.04
N GLU A 207 6.56 -18.92 -11.30
CA GLU A 207 5.39 -19.61 -11.84
C GLU A 207 4.11 -18.78 -11.77
N GLY A 208 4.10 -17.64 -11.05
CA GLY A 208 2.94 -16.76 -10.95
C GLY A 208 2.87 -15.93 -9.67
N VAL A 209 1.75 -15.28 -9.51
CA VAL A 209 1.41 -14.50 -8.30
C VAL A 209 0.48 -15.31 -7.42
N TYR A 210 0.80 -15.37 -6.15
CA TYR A 210 -0.02 -16.04 -5.14
C TYR A 210 -0.74 -15.01 -4.30
N LEU A 211 -2.05 -15.17 -4.20
CA LEU A 211 -2.90 -14.41 -3.30
C LEU A 211 -3.25 -15.27 -2.10
N ILE A 212 -3.01 -14.74 -0.91
CA ILE A 212 -3.51 -15.34 0.32
C ILE A 212 -4.77 -14.58 0.71
N SER A 213 -5.91 -15.25 0.67
CA SER A 213 -7.15 -14.67 1.16
C SER A 213 -7.18 -14.71 2.69
N PRO A 214 -7.23 -13.55 3.36
CA PRO A 214 -7.27 -13.52 4.82
C PRO A 214 -8.61 -14.02 5.38
N LYS A 215 -9.66 -14.07 4.57
CA LYS A 215 -10.99 -14.47 5.00
C LYS A 215 -11.14 -15.98 5.20
N ASP A 216 -10.58 -16.77 4.30
CA ASP A 216 -10.71 -18.24 4.30
C ASP A 216 -9.37 -18.96 4.45
N GLY A 217 -8.25 -18.23 4.47
CA GLY A 217 -6.91 -18.79 4.54
C GLY A 217 -6.47 -19.53 3.28
N MET A 218 -7.22 -19.43 2.19
CA MET A 218 -6.90 -20.09 0.93
C MET A 218 -5.80 -19.36 0.19
N VAL A 219 -4.97 -20.12 -0.52
CA VAL A 219 -3.94 -19.61 -1.43
C VAL A 219 -4.41 -19.80 -2.86
N TYR A 220 -4.58 -18.71 -3.57
CA TYR A 220 -4.93 -18.71 -4.98
C TYR A 220 -3.70 -18.39 -5.82
N ARG A 221 -3.44 -19.20 -6.83
CA ARG A 221 -2.41 -18.94 -7.82
C ARG A 221 -3.03 -18.26 -9.04
N MET A 222 -2.48 -17.13 -9.41
CA MET A 222 -2.82 -16.45 -10.64
C MET A 222 -1.73 -16.72 -11.67
N ALA A 223 -2.13 -17.07 -12.89
CA ALA A 223 -1.19 -17.23 -13.99
C ALA A 223 -0.54 -15.85 -14.30
N PRO A 224 0.73 -15.86 -14.71
CA PRO A 224 1.44 -14.63 -15.07
C PRO A 224 0.86 -13.95 -16.31
#